data_5c9c98323779cac09519661990f6560f
#
_entry.id   5c9c98323779cac09519661990f6560f
#
_cell.length_a   1.000
_cell.length_b   1.000
_cell.length_c   1.000
_cell.angle_alpha   90.00
_cell.angle_beta   90.00
_cell.angle_gamma   90.00
#
_symmetry.space_group_name_H-M   'P 1'
#
loop_
_entity.id
_entity.type
_entity.pdbx_description
1 polymer ?
#
loop_
_entity_poly.entity_id
_entity_poly.type
_entity_poly.pdbx_seq_one_letter_code
_entity_poly.pdbx_strand_id
1 'polypeptide(L)'
;LLERDVIHMEETNLRKQLLNKVVLVTGAAGSIGSEIVRQLTHFNPSLIVLFDQAESPLYDIELELKEECGFTDYKIEIGDVRDASRVEGIFKTYHPNIVYHAAAYKHVPMMEKHPIEGVKTNIFGTKNVADCAVKYDCQRFVMISTDKAVNPTNVMGASKRIAEIYTQSLNRIANTRFGNVLGSNGSVIPRFKKQIEAGGPITVTHPEITRFFMTIPEACQLVLQAGALGNGGEIFVFDMGKSVKIVDLARKMIKLSGYEVGKDI
;
A
#
# COMPACT_ATOMS: atom_id res chain seq x y z
N LEU A 1 0.91 -20.81 -3.00
CA LEU A 1 0.66 -20.38 -1.61
C LEU A 1 -0.79 -19.95 -1.39
N LEU A 2 -1.40 -19.27 -2.36
CA LEU A 2 -2.82 -18.90 -2.37
C LEU A 2 -3.55 -19.95 -3.24
N GLU A 3 -4.38 -20.77 -2.63
CA GLU A 3 -5.17 -21.80 -3.32
C GLU A 3 -6.54 -21.20 -3.71
N ARG A 4 -6.54 -20.15 -4.54
CA ARG A 4 -7.73 -19.45 -5.02
C ARG A 4 -7.48 -18.86 -6.41
N ASP A 5 -8.55 -18.58 -7.14
CA ASP A 5 -8.50 -17.92 -8.45
C ASP A 5 -7.91 -16.49 -8.35
N VAL A 6 -7.26 -16.09 -9.42
CA VAL A 6 -6.72 -14.73 -9.56
C VAL A 6 -7.87 -13.77 -9.81
N ILE A 7 -7.83 -12.61 -9.15
CA ILE A 7 -8.84 -11.57 -9.34
C ILE A 7 -8.58 -10.89 -10.70
N HIS A 8 -9.62 -10.83 -11.54
CA HIS A 8 -9.57 -10.13 -12.82
C HIS A 8 -10.17 -8.73 -12.71
N MET A 9 -9.47 -7.73 -13.28
CA MET A 9 -9.93 -6.34 -13.30
C MET A 9 -10.91 -6.07 -14.46
N GLU A 10 -11.89 -5.19 -14.21
CA GLU A 10 -12.62 -4.51 -15.28
C GLU A 10 -11.79 -3.32 -15.80
N GLU A 11 -10.97 -3.56 -16.82
CA GLU A 11 -10.06 -2.55 -17.35
C GLU A 11 -10.76 -1.37 -18.03
N THR A 12 -11.95 -1.57 -18.58
CA THR A 12 -12.65 -0.53 -19.38
C THR A 12 -12.93 0.74 -18.57
N ASN A 13 -13.40 0.61 -17.35
CA ASN A 13 -13.68 1.76 -16.48
C ASN A 13 -12.39 2.42 -15.99
N LEU A 14 -11.36 1.62 -15.68
CA LEU A 14 -10.05 2.12 -15.28
C LEU A 14 -9.40 2.94 -16.40
N ARG A 15 -9.41 2.45 -17.64
CA ARG A 15 -8.87 3.19 -18.79
C ARG A 15 -9.54 4.54 -18.97
N LYS A 16 -10.86 4.61 -18.88
CA LYS A 16 -11.60 5.88 -19.00
C LYS A 16 -11.23 6.89 -17.91
N GLN A 17 -10.98 6.42 -16.71
CA GLN A 17 -10.69 7.29 -15.58
C GLN A 17 -9.24 7.74 -15.51
N LEU A 18 -8.30 6.91 -15.94
CA LEU A 18 -6.87 7.17 -15.82
C LEU A 18 -6.27 7.83 -17.07
N LEU A 19 -6.88 7.62 -18.22
CA LEU A 19 -6.40 8.19 -19.49
C LEU A 19 -6.28 9.72 -19.40
N ASN A 20 -5.12 10.24 -19.76
CA ASN A 20 -4.78 11.67 -19.75
C ASN A 20 -4.94 12.37 -18.39
N LYS A 21 -4.87 11.63 -17.28
CA LYS A 21 -4.94 12.17 -15.92
C LYS A 21 -3.55 12.37 -15.32
N VAL A 22 -3.43 13.39 -14.48
CA VAL A 22 -2.29 13.53 -13.56
C VAL A 22 -2.60 12.72 -12.30
N VAL A 23 -1.75 11.75 -11.98
CA VAL A 23 -1.93 10.85 -10.85
C VAL A 23 -0.80 11.04 -9.86
N LEU A 24 -1.12 11.37 -8.60
CA LEU A 24 -0.17 11.44 -7.50
C LEU A 24 -0.20 10.13 -6.70
N VAL A 25 0.96 9.52 -6.52
CA VAL A 25 1.13 8.37 -5.62
C VAL A 25 2.04 8.77 -4.46
N THR A 26 1.52 8.79 -3.25
CA THR A 26 2.33 9.02 -2.04
C THR A 26 2.74 7.70 -1.42
N GLY A 27 3.92 7.64 -0.79
CA GLY A 27 4.49 6.36 -0.38
C GLY A 27 4.90 5.52 -1.60
N ALA A 28 5.27 6.19 -2.70
CA ALA A 28 5.55 5.60 -4.00
C ALA A 28 6.72 4.60 -3.97
N ALA A 29 7.65 4.76 -3.05
CA ALA A 29 8.79 3.87 -2.84
C ALA A 29 8.45 2.62 -2.01
N GLY A 30 7.26 2.56 -1.41
CA GLY A 30 6.79 1.39 -0.65
C GLY A 30 6.28 0.26 -1.56
N SER A 31 6.14 -0.96 -0.98
CA SER A 31 5.69 -2.14 -1.75
C SER A 31 4.35 -1.98 -2.45
N ILE A 32 3.41 -1.21 -1.87
CA ILE A 32 2.10 -0.94 -2.48
C ILE A 32 2.20 0.24 -3.45
N GLY A 33 2.84 1.33 -3.04
CA GLY A 33 2.96 2.51 -3.89
C GLY A 33 3.70 2.23 -5.20
N SER A 34 4.83 1.50 -5.14
CA SER A 34 5.59 1.12 -6.33
C SER A 34 4.81 0.23 -7.29
N GLU A 35 4.05 -0.71 -6.77
CA GLU A 35 3.21 -1.58 -7.59
C GLU A 35 2.02 -0.81 -8.21
N ILE A 36 1.41 0.13 -7.47
CA ILE A 36 0.41 1.03 -8.04
C ILE A 36 1.02 1.82 -9.22
N VAL A 37 2.23 2.37 -9.06
CA VAL A 37 2.95 3.08 -10.12
C VAL A 37 3.14 2.18 -11.34
N ARG A 38 3.63 0.93 -11.17
CA ARG A 38 3.79 -0.04 -12.28
C ARG A 38 2.48 -0.27 -13.02
N GLN A 39 1.42 -0.54 -12.29
CA GLN A 39 0.11 -0.80 -12.91
C GLN A 39 -0.45 0.42 -13.62
N LEU A 40 -0.25 1.64 -13.09
CA LEU A 40 -0.68 2.87 -13.73
C LEU A 40 -0.06 3.09 -15.12
N THR A 41 1.17 2.64 -15.37
CA THR A 41 1.81 2.78 -16.69
C THR A 41 1.00 2.14 -17.83
N HIS A 42 0.20 1.12 -17.56
CA HIS A 42 -0.64 0.42 -18.54
C HIS A 42 -1.90 1.20 -18.95
N PHE A 43 -2.24 2.28 -18.24
CA PHE A 43 -3.47 3.06 -18.45
C PHE A 43 -3.26 4.42 -19.12
N ASN A 44 -2.02 4.73 -19.52
CA ASN A 44 -1.64 5.97 -20.22
C ASN A 44 -2.11 7.25 -19.49
N PRO A 45 -1.78 7.46 -18.22
CA PRO A 45 -1.97 8.74 -17.58
C PRO A 45 -1.09 9.80 -18.27
N SER A 46 -1.48 11.07 -18.19
CA SER A 46 -0.65 12.16 -18.74
C SER A 46 0.61 12.42 -17.90
N LEU A 47 0.56 12.08 -16.61
CA LEU A 47 1.68 12.21 -15.69
C LEU A 47 1.46 11.34 -14.46
N ILE A 48 2.50 10.65 -14.00
CA ILE A 48 2.56 10.04 -12.67
C ILE A 48 3.55 10.81 -11.79
N VAL A 49 3.09 11.35 -10.67
CA VAL A 49 3.93 12.02 -9.67
C VAL A 49 4.20 11.03 -8.54
N LEU A 50 5.46 10.62 -8.38
CA LEU A 50 5.91 9.71 -7.33
C LEU A 50 6.43 10.53 -6.16
N PHE A 51 5.75 10.48 -5.02
CA PHE A 51 6.11 11.21 -3.82
C PHE A 51 6.45 10.30 -2.67
N ASP A 52 7.70 10.35 -2.21
CA ASP A 52 8.19 9.56 -1.05
C ASP A 52 9.38 10.28 -0.39
N GLN A 53 9.65 9.95 0.88
CA GLN A 53 10.84 10.42 1.59
C GLN A 53 12.08 9.56 1.33
N ALA A 54 11.91 8.34 0.81
CA ALA A 54 12.97 7.36 0.61
C ALA A 54 13.61 7.55 -0.77
N GLU A 55 14.71 8.32 -0.85
CA GLU A 55 15.40 8.67 -2.10
C GLU A 55 15.85 7.43 -2.86
N SER A 56 16.64 6.54 -2.26
CA SER A 56 17.21 5.39 -2.98
C SER A 56 16.16 4.44 -3.55
N PRO A 57 15.10 4.03 -2.83
CA PRO A 57 14.02 3.27 -3.44
C PRO A 57 13.23 4.02 -4.53
N LEU A 58 13.13 5.36 -4.48
CA LEU A 58 12.56 6.14 -5.58
C LEU A 58 13.44 6.07 -6.83
N TYR A 59 14.76 6.12 -6.67
CA TYR A 59 15.69 5.97 -7.77
C TYR A 59 15.60 4.58 -8.43
N ASP A 60 15.45 3.51 -7.62
CA ASP A 60 15.25 2.16 -8.16
C ASP A 60 13.99 2.08 -9.03
N ILE A 61 12.88 2.70 -8.59
CA ILE A 61 11.64 2.76 -9.38
C ILE A 61 11.83 3.61 -10.64
N GLU A 62 12.58 4.70 -10.57
CA GLU A 62 12.87 5.52 -11.74
C GLU A 62 13.60 4.72 -12.82
N LEU A 63 14.61 3.94 -12.44
CA LEU A 63 15.31 3.06 -13.37
C LEU A 63 14.35 2.04 -13.99
N GLU A 64 13.53 1.39 -13.18
CA GLU A 64 12.55 0.41 -13.64
C GLU A 64 11.55 1.02 -14.65
N LEU A 65 11.03 2.22 -14.37
CA LEU A 65 10.12 2.92 -15.27
C LEU A 65 10.76 3.22 -16.63
N LYS A 66 12.02 3.62 -16.64
CA LYS A 66 12.77 3.94 -17.85
C LYS A 66 13.15 2.68 -18.64
N GLU A 67 13.75 1.69 -17.96
CA GLU A 67 14.43 0.57 -18.60
C GLU A 67 13.51 -0.61 -18.88
N GLU A 68 12.57 -0.88 -17.98
CA GLU A 68 11.68 -2.03 -18.10
C GLU A 68 10.27 -1.67 -18.62
N CYS A 69 9.68 -0.56 -18.13
CA CYS A 69 8.35 -0.15 -18.54
C CYS A 69 8.33 0.74 -19.79
N GLY A 70 9.45 1.39 -20.15
CA GLY A 70 9.53 2.36 -21.23
C GLY A 70 8.60 3.57 -21.02
N PHE A 71 8.25 3.88 -19.77
CA PHE A 71 7.35 4.97 -19.42
C PHE A 71 8.13 6.21 -19.00
N THR A 72 7.85 7.34 -19.65
CA THR A 72 8.61 8.60 -19.49
C THR A 72 7.83 9.74 -18.85
N ASP A 73 6.50 9.63 -18.80
CA ASP A 73 5.63 10.69 -18.29
C ASP A 73 5.46 10.59 -16.76
N TYR A 74 6.57 10.75 -16.04
CA TYR A 74 6.60 10.75 -14.59
C TYR A 74 7.44 11.88 -14.01
N LYS A 75 7.23 12.19 -12.73
CA LYS A 75 8.05 13.09 -11.91
C LYS A 75 8.34 12.46 -10.57
N ILE A 76 9.60 12.54 -10.15
CA ILE A 76 10.04 12.12 -8.82
C ILE A 76 10.05 13.34 -7.90
N GLU A 77 9.36 13.23 -6.77
CA GLU A 77 9.28 14.24 -5.74
C GLU A 77 9.72 13.66 -4.39
N ILE A 78 10.90 14.05 -3.93
CA ILE A 78 11.39 13.64 -2.61
C ILE A 78 10.78 14.55 -1.56
N GLY A 79 10.21 13.95 -0.50
CA GLY A 79 9.66 14.68 0.63
C GLY A 79 8.78 13.83 1.53
N ASP A 80 8.37 14.42 2.63
CA ASP A 80 7.61 13.76 3.68
C ASP A 80 6.17 14.30 3.70
N VAL A 81 5.18 13.41 3.78
CA VAL A 81 3.76 13.78 3.89
C VAL A 81 3.44 14.58 5.15
N ARG A 82 4.33 14.54 6.16
CA ARG A 82 4.22 15.34 7.39
C ARG A 82 4.50 16.84 7.15
N ASP A 83 5.22 17.16 6.10
CA ASP A 83 5.50 18.56 5.71
C ASP A 83 4.34 19.10 4.85
N ALA A 84 3.45 19.85 5.49
CA ALA A 84 2.28 20.43 4.86
C ALA A 84 2.65 21.38 3.70
N SER A 85 3.74 22.13 3.82
CA SER A 85 4.17 23.08 2.78
C SER A 85 4.70 22.35 1.55
N ARG A 86 5.44 21.24 1.76
CA ARG A 86 5.93 20.39 0.68
C ARG A 86 4.78 19.71 -0.06
N VAL A 87 3.82 19.15 0.68
CA VAL A 87 2.61 18.55 0.12
C VAL A 87 1.84 19.58 -0.70
N GLU A 88 1.58 20.78 -0.15
CA GLU A 88 0.87 21.83 -0.86
C GLU A 88 1.61 22.28 -2.13
N GLY A 89 2.94 22.39 -2.08
CA GLY A 89 3.79 22.70 -3.23
C GLY A 89 3.58 21.72 -4.38
N ILE A 90 3.50 20.42 -4.10
CA ILE A 90 3.23 19.37 -5.10
C ILE A 90 1.85 19.56 -5.73
N PHE A 91 0.80 19.75 -4.92
CA PHE A 91 -0.55 19.95 -5.44
C PHE A 91 -0.65 21.22 -6.29
N LYS A 92 -0.01 22.31 -5.86
CA LYS A 92 0.04 23.58 -6.61
C LYS A 92 0.78 23.44 -7.93
N THR A 93 1.82 22.62 -8.01
CA THR A 93 2.63 22.46 -9.22
C THR A 93 1.97 21.52 -10.23
N TYR A 94 1.43 20.41 -9.76
CA TYR A 94 0.99 19.33 -10.65
C TYR A 94 -0.51 19.22 -10.82
N HIS A 95 -1.32 19.84 -9.94
CA HIS A 95 -2.79 19.78 -9.97
C HIS A 95 -3.31 18.33 -10.18
N PRO A 96 -2.97 17.37 -9.31
CA PRO A 96 -3.31 15.98 -9.54
C PRO A 96 -4.83 15.78 -9.62
N ASN A 97 -5.27 15.05 -10.63
CA ASN A 97 -6.67 14.67 -10.78
C ASN A 97 -7.03 13.52 -9.84
N ILE A 98 -6.07 12.63 -9.60
CA ILE A 98 -6.27 11.39 -8.81
C ILE A 98 -5.10 11.25 -7.83
N VAL A 99 -5.40 10.85 -6.61
CA VAL A 99 -4.41 10.59 -5.56
C VAL A 99 -4.58 9.18 -5.02
N TYR A 100 -3.50 8.39 -5.03
CA TYR A 100 -3.37 7.14 -4.31
C TYR A 100 -2.43 7.36 -3.12
N HIS A 101 -2.99 7.38 -1.91
CA HIS A 101 -2.24 7.66 -0.69
C HIS A 101 -1.82 6.37 0.02
N ALA A 102 -0.58 5.91 -0.26
CA ALA A 102 0.02 4.71 0.34
C ALA A 102 1.08 5.02 1.41
N ALA A 103 1.42 6.30 1.63
CA ALA A 103 2.37 6.70 2.66
C ALA A 103 1.83 6.40 4.06
N ALA A 104 2.50 5.50 4.80
CA ALA A 104 2.14 5.17 6.19
C ALA A 104 3.24 4.37 6.88
N TYR A 105 3.31 4.45 8.20
CA TYR A 105 4.00 3.46 9.03
C TYR A 105 3.06 2.30 9.36
N LYS A 106 3.51 1.06 9.12
CA LYS A 106 2.66 -0.15 9.20
C LYS A 106 3.09 -1.19 10.22
N HIS A 107 4.31 -1.11 10.76
CA HIS A 107 4.85 -2.10 11.67
C HIS A 107 4.35 -1.88 13.10
N VAL A 108 3.44 -2.74 13.55
CA VAL A 108 2.82 -2.65 14.89
C VAL A 108 3.87 -2.53 16.01
N PRO A 109 4.89 -3.41 16.12
CA PRO A 109 5.86 -3.30 17.22
C PRO A 109 6.67 -1.99 17.21
N MET A 110 6.89 -1.40 16.04
CA MET A 110 7.58 -0.11 15.93
C MET A 110 6.68 1.03 16.38
N MET A 111 5.39 0.98 16.01
CA MET A 111 4.44 2.04 16.39
C MET A 111 4.09 2.00 17.87
N GLU A 112 4.10 0.83 18.51
CA GLU A 112 3.99 0.73 19.97
C GLU A 112 5.17 1.41 20.69
N LYS A 113 6.38 1.31 20.14
CA LYS A 113 7.58 1.97 20.69
C LYS A 113 7.67 3.46 20.34
N HIS A 114 7.10 3.86 19.20
CA HIS A 114 7.19 5.21 18.65
C HIS A 114 5.80 5.75 18.24
N PRO A 115 4.83 5.85 19.17
CA PRO A 115 3.45 6.20 18.84
C PRO A 115 3.31 7.57 18.20
N ILE A 116 4.13 8.55 18.62
CA ILE A 116 4.11 9.92 18.09
C ILE A 116 4.43 9.94 16.60
N GLU A 117 5.36 9.10 16.14
CA GLU A 117 5.72 9.03 14.72
C GLU A 117 4.57 8.41 13.89
N GLY A 118 3.87 7.42 14.46
CA GLY A 118 2.63 6.89 13.87
C GLY A 118 1.53 7.96 13.74
N VAL A 119 1.33 8.76 14.78
CA VAL A 119 0.37 9.88 14.76
C VAL A 119 0.76 10.92 13.69
N LYS A 120 2.01 11.35 13.67
CA LYS A 120 2.49 12.35 12.70
C LYS A 120 2.32 11.88 11.26
N THR A 121 2.72 10.65 10.96
CA THR A 121 2.68 10.13 9.58
C THR A 121 1.29 9.68 9.17
N ASN A 122 0.67 8.79 9.97
CA ASN A 122 -0.59 8.14 9.56
C ASN A 122 -1.80 9.06 9.70
N ILE A 123 -1.79 9.98 10.66
CA ILE A 123 -2.92 10.91 10.89
C ILE A 123 -2.63 12.25 10.22
N PHE A 124 -1.60 12.98 10.68
CA PHE A 124 -1.34 14.33 10.15
C PHE A 124 -0.83 14.31 8.71
N GLY A 125 0.01 13.32 8.33
CA GLY A 125 0.43 13.14 6.95
C GLY A 125 -0.77 12.87 6.03
N THR A 126 -1.68 11.97 6.42
CA THR A 126 -2.93 11.74 5.67
C THR A 126 -3.79 12.99 5.60
N LYS A 127 -3.93 13.73 6.72
CA LYS A 127 -4.66 15.00 6.76
C LYS A 127 -4.11 16.01 5.76
N ASN A 128 -2.79 16.22 5.73
CA ASN A 128 -2.16 17.17 4.82
C ASN A 128 -2.46 16.85 3.34
N VAL A 129 -2.34 15.57 2.97
CA VAL A 129 -2.60 15.14 1.59
C VAL A 129 -4.10 15.25 1.25
N ALA A 130 -4.98 14.85 2.16
CA ALA A 130 -6.43 14.88 1.96
C ALA A 130 -6.97 16.31 1.87
N ASP A 131 -6.50 17.22 2.74
CA ASP A 131 -6.88 18.65 2.70
C ASP A 131 -6.46 19.29 1.39
N CYS A 132 -5.25 19.01 0.92
CA CYS A 132 -4.79 19.48 -0.39
C CYS A 132 -5.63 18.88 -1.52
N ALA A 133 -5.99 17.59 -1.46
CA ALA A 133 -6.86 16.99 -2.47
C ALA A 133 -8.20 17.71 -2.58
N VAL A 134 -8.81 18.09 -1.44
CA VAL A 134 -10.04 18.89 -1.44
C VAL A 134 -9.79 20.32 -1.93
N LYS A 135 -8.74 20.98 -1.42
CA LYS A 135 -8.40 22.38 -1.77
C LYS A 135 -8.12 22.57 -3.25
N TYR A 136 -7.50 21.58 -3.89
CA TYR A 136 -7.12 21.63 -5.33
C TYR A 136 -8.08 20.81 -6.22
N ASP A 137 -9.28 20.54 -5.75
CA ASP A 137 -10.37 19.90 -6.50
C ASP A 137 -9.98 18.57 -7.17
N CYS A 138 -9.21 17.73 -6.48
CA CYS A 138 -8.94 16.38 -6.97
C CYS A 138 -10.24 15.62 -7.21
N GLN A 139 -10.33 14.98 -8.37
CA GLN A 139 -11.51 14.21 -8.78
C GLN A 139 -11.69 12.94 -7.94
N ARG A 140 -10.56 12.31 -7.58
CA ARG A 140 -10.51 11.05 -6.82
C ARG A 140 -9.36 11.05 -5.83
N PHE A 141 -9.63 10.53 -4.65
CA PHE A 141 -8.61 10.25 -3.64
C PHE A 141 -8.89 8.88 -3.04
N VAL A 142 -7.88 8.03 -3.02
CA VAL A 142 -7.96 6.68 -2.44
C VAL A 142 -6.92 6.55 -1.34
N MET A 143 -7.36 6.38 -0.10
CA MET A 143 -6.47 6.09 1.02
C MET A 143 -6.34 4.58 1.22
N ILE A 144 -5.12 4.09 1.23
CA ILE A 144 -4.82 2.70 1.57
C ILE A 144 -4.87 2.52 3.09
N SER A 145 -5.74 1.62 3.56
CA SER A 145 -5.88 1.27 4.96
C SER A 145 -5.67 -0.23 5.19
N THR A 146 -6.08 -0.74 6.34
CA THR A 146 -5.75 -2.09 6.80
C THR A 146 -6.92 -2.71 7.58
N ASP A 147 -6.98 -4.05 7.62
CA ASP A 147 -7.84 -4.83 8.49
C ASP A 147 -7.66 -4.47 9.98
N LYS A 148 -6.46 -4.03 10.38
CA LYS A 148 -6.13 -3.64 11.75
C LYS A 148 -6.76 -2.30 12.20
N ALA A 149 -7.36 -1.57 11.26
CA ALA A 149 -8.19 -0.39 11.57
C ALA A 149 -9.62 -0.76 12.02
N VAL A 150 -10.00 -2.03 11.89
CA VAL A 150 -11.28 -2.56 12.41
C VAL A 150 -11.10 -2.92 13.88
N ASN A 151 -11.85 -2.27 14.79
CA ASN A 151 -11.74 -2.45 16.25
C ASN A 151 -10.26 -2.48 16.70
N PRO A 152 -9.50 -1.39 16.50
CA PRO A 152 -8.05 -1.40 16.66
C PRO A 152 -7.64 -1.67 18.12
N THR A 153 -6.69 -2.58 18.29
CA THR A 153 -6.10 -2.96 19.58
C THR A 153 -4.65 -2.51 19.73
N ASN A 154 -4.16 -1.70 18.79
CA ASN A 154 -2.78 -1.24 18.76
C ASN A 154 -2.70 0.15 18.13
N VAL A 155 -1.58 0.87 18.41
CA VAL A 155 -1.35 2.25 17.95
C VAL A 155 -1.43 2.38 16.42
N MET A 156 -0.83 1.45 15.69
CA MET A 156 -0.85 1.48 14.22
C MET A 156 -2.29 1.39 13.70
N GLY A 157 -3.06 0.42 14.15
CA GLY A 157 -4.47 0.26 13.77
C GLY A 157 -5.32 1.48 14.15
N ALA A 158 -5.13 2.00 15.39
CA ALA A 158 -5.83 3.19 15.86
C ALA A 158 -5.50 4.43 15.01
N SER A 159 -4.24 4.65 14.66
CA SER A 159 -3.83 5.77 13.81
C SER A 159 -4.45 5.69 12.41
N LYS A 160 -4.52 4.50 11.82
CA LYS A 160 -5.19 4.29 10.53
C LYS A 160 -6.71 4.48 10.63
N ARG A 161 -7.32 4.04 11.74
CA ARG A 161 -8.76 4.27 11.97
C ARG A 161 -9.11 5.75 12.09
N ILE A 162 -8.30 6.53 12.81
CA ILE A 162 -8.49 7.99 12.91
C ILE A 162 -8.36 8.63 11.53
N ALA A 163 -7.36 8.24 10.74
CA ALA A 163 -7.19 8.72 9.37
C ALA A 163 -8.40 8.39 8.48
N GLU A 164 -8.98 7.18 8.59
CA GLU A 164 -10.22 6.82 7.89
C GLU A 164 -11.40 7.72 8.27
N ILE A 165 -11.63 7.94 9.57
CA ILE A 165 -12.72 8.79 10.05
C ILE A 165 -12.55 10.21 9.52
N TYR A 166 -11.32 10.74 9.56
CA TYR A 166 -11.03 12.06 9.01
C TYR A 166 -11.33 12.14 7.51
N THR A 167 -10.79 11.21 6.73
CA THR A 167 -10.97 11.22 5.27
C THR A 167 -12.43 11.00 4.86
N GLN A 168 -13.18 10.18 5.58
CA GLN A 168 -14.62 10.01 5.35
C GLN A 168 -15.39 11.31 5.60
N SER A 169 -15.00 12.12 6.60
CA SER A 169 -15.66 13.40 6.88
C SER A 169 -15.58 14.42 5.75
N LEU A 170 -14.62 14.24 4.84
CA LEU A 170 -14.43 15.11 3.67
C LEU A 170 -15.35 14.77 2.48
N ASN A 171 -16.13 13.69 2.54
CA ASN A 171 -17.14 13.25 1.57
C ASN A 171 -16.70 13.12 0.09
N ARG A 172 -15.39 13.14 -0.19
CA ARG A 172 -14.80 13.04 -1.54
C ARG A 172 -13.73 11.94 -1.64
N ILE A 173 -13.54 11.18 -0.58
CA ILE A 173 -12.42 10.27 -0.41
C ILE A 173 -12.92 8.84 -0.24
N ALA A 174 -12.43 7.92 -1.07
CA ALA A 174 -12.61 6.50 -0.89
C ALA A 174 -11.47 5.92 -0.05
N ASN A 175 -11.78 4.96 0.81
CA ASN A 175 -10.80 4.22 1.59
C ASN A 175 -10.81 2.75 1.18
N THR A 176 -9.65 2.09 1.25
CA THR A 176 -9.53 0.66 0.97
C THR A 176 -8.93 -0.07 2.16
N ARG A 177 -9.50 -1.21 2.53
CA ARG A 177 -9.00 -2.10 3.58
C ARG A 177 -8.66 -3.47 3.03
N PHE A 178 -7.47 -3.93 3.34
CA PHE A 178 -7.05 -5.31 3.09
C PHE A 178 -6.11 -5.79 4.20
N GLY A 179 -5.91 -7.11 4.28
CA GLY A 179 -5.04 -7.74 5.27
C GLY A 179 -3.57 -7.73 4.86
N ASN A 180 -2.88 -8.83 5.10
CA ASN A 180 -1.46 -8.93 4.79
C ASN A 180 -1.25 -9.18 3.29
N VAL A 181 -0.26 -8.50 2.69
CA VAL A 181 0.17 -8.77 1.32
C VAL A 181 1.45 -9.61 1.32
N LEU A 182 1.49 -10.64 0.48
CA LEU A 182 2.61 -11.55 0.36
C LEU A 182 3.86 -10.83 -0.16
N GLY A 183 5.00 -11.06 0.48
CA GLY A 183 6.28 -10.54 0.02
C GLY A 183 6.52 -9.05 0.26
N SER A 184 5.60 -8.32 0.91
CA SER A 184 5.82 -6.91 1.23
C SER A 184 6.99 -6.72 2.21
N ASN A 185 7.70 -5.59 2.10
CA ASN A 185 8.88 -5.28 2.92
C ASN A 185 8.59 -5.44 4.42
N GLY A 186 9.46 -6.17 5.12
CA GLY A 186 9.35 -6.47 6.55
C GLY A 186 8.19 -7.39 6.93
N SER A 187 7.52 -8.04 5.97
CA SER A 187 6.47 -9.03 6.25
C SER A 187 7.03 -10.40 6.62
N VAL A 188 6.13 -11.32 7.00
CA VAL A 188 6.49 -12.66 7.48
C VAL A 188 7.25 -13.50 6.45
N ILE A 189 6.91 -13.40 5.16
CA ILE A 189 7.54 -14.21 4.11
C ILE A 189 9.02 -13.86 3.89
N PRO A 190 9.43 -12.60 3.66
CA PRO A 190 10.84 -12.25 3.59
C PRO A 190 11.62 -12.63 4.86
N ARG A 191 10.99 -12.53 6.04
CA ARG A 191 11.61 -12.96 7.30
C ARG A 191 11.86 -14.47 7.33
N PHE A 192 10.86 -15.27 6.99
CA PHE A 192 11.00 -16.73 6.93
C PHE A 192 12.04 -17.16 5.91
N LYS A 193 12.05 -16.52 4.72
CA LYS A 193 13.06 -16.78 3.69
C LYS A 193 14.47 -16.58 4.22
N LYS A 194 14.74 -15.44 4.87
CA LYS A 194 16.05 -15.17 5.51
C LYS A 194 16.41 -16.19 6.60
N GLN A 195 15.44 -16.63 7.40
CA GLN A 195 15.66 -17.63 8.44
C GLN A 195 15.98 -19.02 7.85
N ILE A 196 15.31 -19.40 6.75
CA ILE A 196 15.60 -20.64 6.03
C ILE A 196 16.99 -20.58 5.40
N GLU A 197 17.34 -19.49 4.72
CA GLU A 197 18.66 -19.28 4.12
C GLU A 197 19.80 -19.31 5.15
N ALA A 198 19.50 -18.91 6.39
CA ALA A 198 20.46 -18.98 7.52
C ALA A 198 20.51 -20.37 8.21
N GLY A 199 19.78 -21.37 7.72
CA GLY A 199 19.73 -22.72 8.31
C GLY A 199 18.77 -22.87 9.50
N GLY A 200 17.84 -21.91 9.68
CA GLY A 200 16.85 -21.93 10.75
C GLY A 200 17.35 -21.44 12.11
N PRO A 201 16.57 -21.61 13.19
CA PRO A 201 15.16 -22.03 13.16
C PRO A 201 14.21 -20.93 12.65
N ILE A 202 13.03 -21.33 12.16
CA ILE A 202 11.95 -20.38 11.86
C ILE A 202 11.21 -20.00 13.14
N THR A 203 11.02 -18.71 13.37
CA THR A 203 10.32 -18.19 14.55
C THR A 203 8.87 -17.87 14.23
N VAL A 204 7.94 -18.60 14.83
CA VAL A 204 6.49 -18.32 14.79
C VAL A 204 6.05 -17.83 16.16
N THR A 205 5.38 -16.67 16.21
CA THR A 205 4.97 -16.03 17.47
C THR A 205 3.99 -16.88 18.27
N HIS A 206 3.02 -17.51 17.59
CA HIS A 206 2.04 -18.43 18.21
C HIS A 206 1.48 -19.37 17.13
N PRO A 207 1.31 -20.67 17.41
CA PRO A 207 0.88 -21.65 16.40
C PRO A 207 -0.54 -21.40 15.85
N GLU A 208 -1.42 -20.82 16.65
CA GLU A 208 -2.82 -20.58 16.27
C GLU A 208 -3.03 -19.24 15.54
N ILE A 209 -1.99 -18.42 15.36
CA ILE A 209 -2.15 -17.16 14.64
C ILE A 209 -2.50 -17.42 13.18
N THR A 210 -3.62 -16.87 12.74
CA THR A 210 -4.05 -16.85 11.35
C THR A 210 -3.92 -15.45 10.75
N ARG A 211 -3.74 -15.37 9.43
CA ARG A 211 -3.77 -14.11 8.67
C ARG A 211 -4.43 -14.34 7.32
N PHE A 212 -5.10 -13.32 6.84
CA PHE A 212 -5.49 -13.25 5.44
C PHE A 212 -4.30 -12.79 4.60
N PHE A 213 -4.16 -13.38 3.42
CA PHE A 213 -3.11 -13.03 2.48
C PHE A 213 -3.67 -12.75 1.09
N MET A 214 -3.02 -11.80 0.42
CA MET A 214 -3.25 -11.41 -0.97
C MET A 214 -1.90 -11.13 -1.61
N THR A 215 -1.77 -11.27 -2.92
CA THR A 215 -0.55 -10.81 -3.61
C THR A 215 -0.54 -9.28 -3.68
N ILE A 216 0.65 -8.68 -3.81
CA ILE A 216 0.78 -7.23 -3.96
C ILE A 216 0.06 -6.77 -5.25
N PRO A 217 0.26 -7.42 -6.42
CA PRO A 217 -0.47 -7.04 -7.63
C PRO A 217 -1.99 -7.08 -7.49
N GLU A 218 -2.56 -8.15 -6.90
CA GLU A 218 -4.01 -8.23 -6.67
C GLU A 218 -4.54 -7.11 -5.77
N ALA A 219 -3.82 -6.83 -4.67
CA ALA A 219 -4.21 -5.74 -3.76
C ALA A 219 -4.22 -4.38 -4.49
N CYS A 220 -3.20 -4.11 -5.31
CA CYS A 220 -3.10 -2.87 -6.07
C CYS A 220 -4.16 -2.77 -7.17
N GLN A 221 -4.48 -3.87 -7.86
CA GLN A 221 -5.60 -3.93 -8.79
C GLN A 221 -6.92 -3.52 -8.13
N LEU A 222 -7.21 -4.06 -6.96
CA LEU A 222 -8.42 -3.73 -6.21
C LEU A 222 -8.43 -2.28 -5.70
N VAL A 223 -7.26 -1.73 -5.35
CA VAL A 223 -7.12 -0.31 -4.99
C VAL A 223 -7.44 0.59 -6.19
N LEU A 224 -6.93 0.26 -7.37
CA LEU A 224 -7.23 1.00 -8.61
C LEU A 224 -8.73 0.92 -8.94
N GLN A 225 -9.35 -0.27 -8.81
CA GLN A 225 -10.80 -0.43 -9.02
C GLN A 225 -11.64 0.35 -8.00
N ALA A 226 -11.24 0.37 -6.73
CA ALA A 226 -11.91 1.18 -5.71
C ALA A 226 -11.88 2.67 -6.07
N GLY A 227 -10.76 3.16 -6.60
CA GLY A 227 -10.64 4.51 -7.15
C GLY A 227 -11.59 4.75 -8.31
N ALA A 228 -11.82 3.73 -9.14
CA ALA A 228 -12.72 3.82 -10.28
C ALA A 228 -14.22 3.80 -9.87
N LEU A 229 -14.58 3.01 -8.88
CA LEU A 229 -15.97 2.79 -8.46
C LEU A 229 -16.43 3.78 -7.39
N GLY A 230 -15.51 4.29 -6.56
CA GLY A 230 -15.83 5.12 -5.41
C GLY A 230 -16.46 6.46 -5.80
N ASN A 231 -17.46 6.88 -5.06
CA ASN A 231 -18.12 8.18 -5.18
C ASN A 231 -17.75 9.16 -4.05
N GLY A 232 -17.02 8.66 -3.05
CA GLY A 232 -16.54 9.38 -1.88
C GLY A 232 -17.25 8.95 -0.58
N GLY A 233 -16.48 8.87 0.52
CA GLY A 233 -16.99 8.45 1.82
C GLY A 233 -17.04 6.94 2.04
N GLU A 234 -16.85 6.11 1.00
CA GLU A 234 -16.92 4.67 1.13
C GLU A 234 -15.66 4.07 1.73
N ILE A 235 -15.82 2.89 2.33
CA ILE A 235 -14.73 2.00 2.70
C ILE A 235 -14.90 0.69 1.93
N PHE A 236 -14.03 0.43 0.97
CA PHE A 236 -13.99 -0.82 0.24
C PHE A 236 -13.22 -1.87 1.06
N VAL A 237 -13.87 -2.97 1.36
CA VAL A 237 -13.26 -4.12 2.04
C VAL A 237 -13.08 -5.23 1.03
N PHE A 238 -11.84 -5.69 0.86
CA PHE A 238 -11.52 -6.71 -0.13
C PHE A 238 -11.78 -8.10 0.43
N ASP A 239 -12.38 -8.96 -0.38
CA ASP A 239 -12.49 -10.38 -0.07
C ASP A 239 -11.09 -11.02 -0.17
N MET A 240 -10.57 -11.43 0.97
CA MET A 240 -9.25 -12.04 1.11
C MET A 240 -9.30 -13.57 1.07
N GLY A 241 -10.48 -14.17 0.86
CA GLY A 241 -10.68 -15.61 0.89
C GLY A 241 -10.50 -16.19 2.30
N LYS A 242 -9.87 -17.37 2.41
CA LYS A 242 -9.66 -18.07 3.69
C LYS A 242 -8.40 -17.58 4.40
N SER A 243 -8.47 -17.46 5.73
CA SER A 243 -7.29 -17.18 6.55
C SER A 243 -6.34 -18.38 6.62
N VAL A 244 -5.06 -18.13 6.66
CA VAL A 244 -3.99 -19.15 6.69
C VAL A 244 -3.27 -19.09 8.04
N LYS A 245 -3.03 -20.24 8.68
CA LYS A 245 -2.19 -20.33 9.88
C LYS A 245 -0.74 -20.02 9.51
N ILE A 246 -0.10 -19.15 10.29
CA ILE A 246 1.30 -18.74 10.03
C ILE A 246 2.25 -19.93 10.16
N VAL A 247 1.98 -20.86 11.06
CA VAL A 247 2.76 -22.10 11.21
C VAL A 247 2.69 -22.98 9.96
N ASP A 248 1.54 -23.07 9.31
CA ASP A 248 1.39 -23.87 8.08
C ASP A 248 2.08 -23.20 6.89
N LEU A 249 2.06 -21.85 6.83
CA LEU A 249 2.86 -21.10 5.87
C LEU A 249 4.35 -21.37 6.06
N ALA A 250 4.86 -21.34 7.31
CA ALA A 250 6.25 -21.67 7.62
C ALA A 250 6.62 -23.07 7.14
N ARG A 251 5.80 -24.08 7.46
CA ARG A 251 6.01 -25.49 7.02
C ARG A 251 6.03 -25.61 5.50
N LYS A 252 5.10 -24.95 4.79
CA LYS A 252 5.09 -24.92 3.32
C LYS A 252 6.38 -24.31 2.75
N MET A 253 6.85 -23.20 3.32
CA MET A 253 8.07 -22.53 2.87
C MET A 253 9.31 -23.39 3.06
N ILE A 254 9.46 -24.08 4.22
CA ILE A 254 10.56 -25.02 4.48
C ILE A 254 10.59 -26.09 3.40
N LYS A 255 9.44 -26.76 3.13
CA LYS A 255 9.33 -27.80 2.11
C LYS A 255 9.65 -27.30 0.71
N LEU A 256 9.15 -26.11 0.32
CA LEU A 256 9.44 -25.51 -0.98
C LEU A 256 10.92 -25.14 -1.15
N SER A 257 11.64 -24.94 -0.05
CA SER A 257 13.09 -24.70 -0.05
C SER A 257 13.92 -26.00 -0.04
N GLY A 258 13.29 -27.17 -0.12
CA GLY A 258 13.97 -28.48 -0.19
C GLY A 258 14.37 -29.06 1.15
N TYR A 259 13.86 -28.54 2.27
CA TYR A 259 14.18 -28.99 3.63
C TYR A 259 13.04 -29.77 4.28
N GLU A 260 13.37 -30.63 5.24
CA GLU A 260 12.42 -31.36 6.06
C GLU A 260 12.13 -30.61 7.37
N VAL A 261 10.82 -30.43 7.66
CA VAL A 261 10.36 -29.74 8.86
C VAL A 261 10.70 -30.56 10.13
N GLY A 262 11.38 -29.94 11.09
CA GLY A 262 11.76 -30.58 12.36
C GLY A 262 12.97 -31.51 12.28
N LYS A 263 13.60 -31.63 11.11
CA LYS A 263 14.83 -32.40 10.89
C LYS A 263 15.95 -31.45 10.46
N ASP A 264 15.73 -30.67 9.43
CA ASP A 264 16.71 -29.73 8.90
C ASP A 264 16.49 -28.32 9.46
N ILE A 265 15.23 -27.93 9.59
CA ILE A 265 14.79 -26.61 10.10
C ILE A 265 13.57 -26.79 11.01
#